data_94def11d076e877c7dfd524032eaf857
#
_entry.id   94def11d076e877c7dfd524032eaf857
#
_cell.length_a   1.000
_cell.length_b   1.000
_cell.length_c   1.000
_cell.angle_alpha   90.00
_cell.angle_beta   90.00
_cell.angle_gamma   90.00
#
_symmetry.space_group_name_H-M   'P 1'
#
loop_
_entity.id
_entity.type
_entity.pdbx_description
1 polymer ?
#
loop_
_entity_poly.entity_id
_entity_poly.type
_entity_poly.pdbx_seq_one_letter_code
_entity_poly.pdbx_strand_id
1 'polypeptide(L)'
;MQADRSFRRCLIGGTFDRFHSGHQLLIQTALRQADFIEVHVTNEEMAQSKGDWVQSLEDRMDALLNWLSETAHLRYEIHVLNDPHGPAPSHRIADSIVATVETVPRCHQINQQRYENGLPPLAILEAPRLEDELGGILSSSRIRLGLVDREGHPWIPPSCEGLVLQMPAVLDDEFKTPMGDLFEGPEHAPEVALSAMLEALPPNRGALVAVGDVTVKGLMDMGVLPDIGFVDGQTKREMLDASLLVNAEHFPLRRAVVNPPGQLTPALLDAVRWAFKQDESVLIEVEGEEDLAPMYVLATAPLGTVVVYGQPQXGVVMRXLDLEAKHRARNLLVHFEAVE
;
A
#
# COMPACT_ATOMS: atom_id res chain seq x y z
N MET A 1 14.08 -38.73 4.38
CA MET A 1 15.41 -38.37 4.91
C MET A 1 15.31 -37.03 5.59
N GLN A 2 15.48 -36.99 6.92
CA GLN A 2 15.53 -35.76 7.68
C GLN A 2 16.87 -35.08 7.35
N ALA A 3 16.84 -33.90 6.79
CA ALA A 3 18.08 -33.14 6.54
C ALA A 3 18.78 -32.92 7.89
N ASP A 4 20.08 -33.21 7.94
CA ASP A 4 20.88 -32.98 9.14
C ASP A 4 21.06 -31.46 9.33
N ARG A 5 20.25 -30.87 10.21
CA ARG A 5 20.30 -29.43 10.48
C ARG A 5 21.46 -29.13 11.41
N SER A 6 22.16 -28.04 11.13
CA SER A 6 23.39 -27.69 11.84
C SER A 6 23.15 -27.06 13.21
N PHE A 7 21.93 -26.51 13.43
CA PHE A 7 21.61 -25.72 14.63
C PHE A 7 20.35 -26.25 15.31
N ARG A 8 20.33 -26.14 16.63
CA ARG A 8 19.19 -26.59 17.43
C ARG A 8 18.06 -25.54 17.44
N ARG A 9 18.44 -24.25 17.59
CA ARG A 9 17.45 -23.17 17.77
C ARG A 9 17.98 -21.88 17.18
N CYS A 10 17.22 -21.32 16.23
CA CYS A 10 17.55 -20.06 15.57
C CYS A 10 16.61 -18.93 16.00
N LEU A 11 17.17 -17.80 16.37
CA LEU A 11 16.39 -16.60 16.69
C LEU A 11 16.14 -15.77 15.42
N ILE A 12 14.95 -15.21 15.33
CA ILE A 12 14.52 -14.36 14.21
C ILE A 12 13.83 -13.14 14.80
N GLY A 13 14.31 -11.93 14.50
CA GLY A 13 13.66 -10.69 14.94
C GLY A 13 13.20 -9.86 13.77
N GLY A 14 11.99 -9.29 13.85
CA GLY A 14 11.50 -8.45 12.77
C GLY A 14 10.20 -7.73 13.11
N THR A 15 9.83 -6.77 12.27
CA THR A 15 8.51 -6.12 12.39
C THR A 15 7.44 -6.97 11.71
N PHE A 16 7.77 -7.61 10.62
CA PHE A 16 6.88 -8.47 9.82
C PHE A 16 5.65 -7.73 9.30
N ASP A 17 5.78 -6.41 9.11
CA ASP A 17 4.72 -5.58 8.55
C ASP A 17 4.44 -6.00 7.10
N ARG A 18 3.15 -6.06 6.71
CA ARG A 18 2.75 -6.51 5.37
C ARG A 18 3.44 -7.82 5.00
N PHE A 19 3.42 -8.82 5.89
CA PHE A 19 4.16 -10.07 5.74
C PHE A 19 4.28 -10.47 4.26
N HIS A 20 5.51 -10.54 3.75
CA HIS A 20 5.81 -10.62 2.32
C HIS A 20 6.90 -11.65 2.02
N SER A 21 7.12 -11.97 0.75
CA SER A 21 8.05 -13.02 0.33
C SER A 21 9.48 -12.84 0.85
N GLY A 22 9.92 -11.59 1.07
CA GLY A 22 11.22 -11.34 1.72
C GLY A 22 11.27 -11.83 3.17
N HIS A 23 10.17 -11.65 3.93
CA HIS A 23 10.07 -12.20 5.29
C HIS A 23 10.02 -13.73 5.26
N GLN A 24 9.28 -14.30 4.30
CA GLN A 24 9.22 -15.75 4.12
C GLN A 24 10.61 -16.33 3.87
N LEU A 25 11.39 -15.68 2.99
CA LEU A 25 12.76 -16.12 2.66
C LEU A 25 13.68 -16.07 3.89
N LEU A 26 13.57 -15.00 4.71
CA LEU A 26 14.32 -14.90 5.97
C LEU A 26 14.02 -16.10 6.89
N ILE A 27 12.73 -16.38 7.11
CA ILE A 27 12.30 -17.47 7.99
C ILE A 27 12.68 -18.85 7.39
N GLN A 28 12.52 -19.02 6.08
CA GLN A 28 12.91 -20.25 5.40
C GLN A 28 14.42 -20.52 5.53
N THR A 29 15.24 -19.47 5.51
CA THR A 29 16.69 -19.61 5.69
C THR A 29 17.01 -20.22 7.06
N ALA A 30 16.30 -19.76 8.10
CA ALA A 30 16.44 -20.34 9.45
C ALA A 30 15.92 -21.78 9.51
N LEU A 31 14.72 -22.05 8.95
CA LEU A 31 14.09 -23.39 8.99
C LEU A 31 14.88 -24.47 8.26
N ARG A 32 15.68 -24.10 7.26
CA ARG A 32 16.55 -25.04 6.54
C ARG A 32 17.72 -25.48 7.38
N GLN A 33 18.20 -24.63 8.30
CA GLN A 33 19.45 -24.86 9.04
C GLN A 33 19.26 -25.18 10.52
N ALA A 34 18.07 -24.87 11.09
CA ALA A 34 17.79 -25.10 12.51
C ALA A 34 16.62 -26.05 12.72
N ASP A 35 16.67 -26.85 13.80
CA ASP A 35 15.59 -27.74 14.17
C ASP A 35 14.36 -26.98 14.64
N PHE A 36 14.57 -25.82 15.27
CA PHE A 36 13.50 -25.01 15.86
C PHE A 36 13.80 -23.51 15.66
N ILE A 37 12.77 -22.70 15.47
CA ILE A 37 12.91 -21.25 15.34
C ILE A 37 12.11 -20.51 16.42
N GLU A 38 12.64 -19.40 16.91
CA GLU A 38 11.91 -18.44 17.74
C GLU A 38 11.79 -17.14 16.99
N VAL A 39 10.56 -16.74 16.69
CA VAL A 39 10.28 -15.52 15.94
C VAL A 39 9.84 -14.43 16.92
N HIS A 40 10.54 -13.31 16.92
CA HIS A 40 10.31 -12.18 17.81
C HIS A 40 9.78 -11.00 17.00
N VAL A 41 8.49 -10.65 17.21
CA VAL A 41 7.77 -9.60 16.49
C VAL A 41 7.83 -8.30 17.29
N THR A 42 8.35 -7.22 16.71
CA THR A 42 8.43 -5.93 17.42
C THR A 42 7.06 -5.49 17.94
N ASN A 43 7.04 -4.96 19.17
CA ASN A 43 5.81 -4.41 19.75
C ASN A 43 5.31 -3.19 18.96
N GLU A 44 4.18 -2.64 19.37
CA GLU A 44 3.52 -1.53 18.65
C GLU A 44 4.41 -0.30 18.57
N GLU A 45 5.01 0.11 19.69
CA GLU A 45 5.87 1.30 19.77
C GLU A 45 7.07 1.22 18.82
N MET A 46 7.77 0.08 18.85
CA MET A 46 8.92 -0.15 17.95
C MET A 46 8.50 -0.20 16.49
N ALA A 47 7.34 -0.77 16.20
CA ALA A 47 6.84 -0.90 14.84
C ALA A 47 6.47 0.47 14.26
N GLN A 48 5.74 1.29 15.01
CA GLN A 48 5.31 2.62 14.58
C GLN A 48 6.48 3.55 14.27
N SER A 49 7.63 3.37 14.92
CA SER A 49 8.82 4.16 14.61
C SER A 49 9.35 3.93 13.17
N LYS A 50 8.85 2.93 12.45
CA LYS A 50 9.27 2.59 11.07
C LYS A 50 8.46 3.29 9.99
N GLY A 51 7.50 4.13 10.38
CA GLY A 51 6.70 4.92 9.45
C GLY A 51 5.21 4.76 9.62
N ASP A 52 4.48 5.52 8.85
CA ASP A 52 3.01 5.50 8.86
C ASP A 52 2.47 4.21 8.23
N TRP A 53 1.24 3.85 8.61
CA TRP A 53 0.50 2.72 8.02
C TRP A 53 1.12 1.34 8.31
N VAL A 54 1.99 1.23 9.32
CA VAL A 54 2.43 -0.07 9.82
C VAL A 54 1.22 -0.77 10.47
N GLN A 55 1.05 -2.06 10.17
CA GLN A 55 -0.08 -2.84 10.70
C GLN A 55 0.01 -2.99 12.22
N SER A 56 -1.15 -3.20 12.85
CA SER A 56 -1.23 -3.52 14.28
C SER A 56 -0.39 -4.76 14.60
N LEU A 57 0.01 -4.91 15.85
CA LEU A 57 0.73 -6.11 16.30
C LEU A 57 -0.11 -7.36 16.04
N GLU A 58 -1.41 -7.28 16.27
CA GLU A 58 -2.34 -8.40 16.04
C GLU A 58 -2.31 -8.84 14.57
N ASP A 59 -2.51 -7.91 13.62
CA ASP A 59 -2.48 -8.22 12.19
C ASP A 59 -1.15 -8.86 11.75
N ARG A 60 -0.02 -8.34 12.29
CA ARG A 60 1.32 -8.85 11.96
C ARG A 60 1.55 -10.25 12.50
N MET A 61 1.07 -10.51 13.71
CA MET A 61 1.17 -11.82 14.34
C MET A 61 0.27 -12.84 13.65
N ASP A 62 -0.95 -12.46 13.30
CA ASP A 62 -1.90 -13.33 12.60
C ASP A 62 -1.36 -13.76 11.22
N ALA A 63 -0.85 -12.79 10.44
CA ALA A 63 -0.28 -13.11 9.13
C ALA A 63 0.91 -14.07 9.25
N LEU A 64 1.77 -13.84 10.24
CA LEU A 64 2.93 -14.68 10.52
C LEU A 64 2.51 -16.07 10.98
N LEU A 65 1.57 -16.15 11.94
CA LEU A 65 1.07 -17.42 12.50
C LEU A 65 0.41 -18.27 11.42
N ASN A 66 -0.43 -17.67 10.58
CA ASN A 66 -1.09 -18.38 9.49
C ASN A 66 -0.05 -19.04 8.58
N TRP A 67 0.97 -18.30 8.16
CA TRP A 67 2.01 -18.83 7.28
C TRP A 67 2.88 -19.92 7.98
N LEU A 68 3.27 -19.69 9.24
CA LEU A 68 4.10 -20.62 10.00
C LEU A 68 3.37 -21.94 10.28
N SER A 69 2.07 -21.89 10.55
CA SER A 69 1.28 -23.10 10.83
C SER A 69 1.31 -24.07 9.64
N GLU A 70 1.36 -23.55 8.42
CA GLU A 70 1.42 -24.35 7.20
C GLU A 70 2.85 -24.79 6.85
N THR A 71 3.85 -23.96 7.17
CA THR A 71 5.22 -24.12 6.66
C THR A 71 6.16 -24.80 7.67
N ALA A 72 6.06 -24.46 8.95
CA ALA A 72 7.06 -24.83 9.96
C ALA A 72 6.74 -26.12 10.73
N HIS A 73 5.57 -26.72 10.54
CA HIS A 73 5.19 -28.02 11.14
C HIS A 73 5.51 -28.09 12.65
N LEU A 74 5.04 -27.15 13.43
CA LEU A 74 5.21 -27.05 14.89
C LEU A 74 6.67 -26.84 15.36
N ARG A 75 7.59 -26.46 14.47
CA ARG A 75 8.98 -26.18 14.81
C ARG A 75 9.22 -24.69 15.10
N TYR A 76 8.25 -24.02 15.75
CA TYR A 76 8.35 -22.59 15.99
C TYR A 76 7.66 -22.15 17.29
N GLU A 77 8.12 -21.00 17.78
CA GLU A 77 7.44 -20.19 18.80
C GLU A 77 7.43 -18.74 18.32
N ILE A 78 6.39 -17.99 18.70
CA ILE A 78 6.29 -16.55 18.38
C ILE A 78 6.23 -15.76 19.70
N HIS A 79 7.01 -14.71 19.81
CA HIS A 79 7.09 -13.85 20.99
C HIS A 79 7.03 -12.38 20.59
N VAL A 80 6.58 -11.53 21.49
CA VAL A 80 6.62 -10.07 21.29
C VAL A 80 8.00 -9.55 21.69
N LEU A 81 8.60 -8.74 20.85
CA LEU A 81 9.91 -8.11 21.07
C LEU A 81 9.69 -6.71 21.64
N ASN A 82 10.19 -6.47 22.85
CA ASN A 82 9.97 -5.21 23.56
C ASN A 82 11.22 -4.29 23.57
N ASP A 83 12.34 -4.76 23.05
CA ASP A 83 13.57 -3.97 22.93
C ASP A 83 14.38 -4.45 21.71
N PRO A 84 15.32 -3.65 21.20
CA PRO A 84 16.02 -3.97 19.95
C PRO A 84 16.86 -5.25 19.93
N HIS A 85 17.32 -5.72 21.09
CA HIS A 85 18.13 -6.95 21.18
C HIS A 85 17.34 -8.16 21.65
N GLY A 86 16.19 -7.93 22.34
CA GLY A 86 15.33 -8.96 22.87
C GLY A 86 16.07 -9.92 23.80
N PRO A 87 15.68 -11.20 23.79
CA PRO A 87 16.33 -12.18 24.66
C PRO A 87 17.71 -12.63 24.15
N ALA A 88 18.12 -12.29 22.93
CA ALA A 88 19.29 -12.87 22.28
C ALA A 88 20.59 -12.74 23.08
N PRO A 89 20.89 -11.60 23.78
CA PRO A 89 22.11 -11.48 24.56
C PRO A 89 22.22 -12.44 25.74
N SER A 90 21.10 -12.94 26.27
CA SER A 90 21.07 -13.81 27.46
C SER A 90 20.49 -15.22 27.18
N HIS A 91 20.07 -15.47 25.94
CA HIS A 91 19.40 -16.72 25.56
C HIS A 91 20.37 -17.91 25.64
N ARG A 92 20.08 -18.86 26.53
CA ARG A 92 21.00 -19.98 26.83
C ARG A 92 20.92 -21.14 25.85
N ILE A 93 19.76 -21.33 25.17
CA ILE A 93 19.53 -22.49 24.33
C ILE A 93 19.82 -22.20 22.86
N ALA A 94 19.55 -20.96 22.40
CA ALA A 94 19.79 -20.57 21.02
C ALA A 94 21.28 -20.66 20.66
N ASP A 95 21.55 -21.18 19.46
CA ASP A 95 22.90 -21.33 18.91
C ASP A 95 23.07 -20.63 17.56
N SER A 96 21.99 -20.07 17.01
CA SER A 96 22.03 -19.31 15.76
C SER A 96 21.03 -18.15 15.76
N ILE A 97 21.24 -17.20 14.87
CA ILE A 97 20.36 -16.05 14.62
C ILE A 97 20.39 -15.74 13.13
N VAL A 98 19.20 -15.54 12.52
CA VAL A 98 19.13 -15.20 11.10
C VAL A 98 19.09 -13.68 10.93
N ALA A 99 19.77 -13.17 9.91
CA ALA A 99 19.91 -11.75 9.64
C ALA A 99 19.91 -11.49 8.13
N THR A 100 19.45 -10.29 7.75
CA THR A 100 19.76 -9.74 6.43
C THR A 100 21.05 -8.92 6.54
N VAL A 101 21.66 -8.57 5.42
CA VAL A 101 22.91 -7.82 5.41
C VAL A 101 22.83 -6.53 6.26
N GLU A 102 21.64 -5.88 6.32
CA GLU A 102 21.44 -4.66 7.11
C GLU A 102 21.43 -4.92 8.62
N THR A 103 21.04 -6.14 9.03
CA THR A 103 20.92 -6.47 10.46
C THR A 103 22.11 -7.27 11.00
N VAL A 104 23.02 -7.72 10.14
CA VAL A 104 24.28 -8.39 10.57
C VAL A 104 25.06 -7.56 11.60
N PRO A 105 25.24 -6.23 11.44
CA PRO A 105 25.95 -5.45 12.48
C PRO A 105 25.30 -5.54 13.85
N ARG A 106 23.97 -5.58 13.93
CA ARG A 106 23.26 -5.78 15.21
C ARG A 106 23.55 -7.17 15.80
N CYS A 107 23.65 -8.20 14.96
CA CYS A 107 23.98 -9.55 15.43
C CYS A 107 25.39 -9.59 16.03
N HIS A 108 26.32 -8.85 15.49
CA HIS A 108 27.65 -8.73 16.09
C HIS A 108 27.62 -8.03 17.46
N GLN A 109 26.76 -7.00 17.62
CA GLN A 109 26.57 -6.33 18.92
C GLN A 109 25.97 -7.32 19.95
N ILE A 110 24.97 -8.12 19.52
CA ILE A 110 24.40 -9.17 20.36
C ILE A 110 25.49 -10.16 20.78
N ASN A 111 26.33 -10.60 19.87
CA ASN A 111 27.41 -11.55 20.18
C ASN A 111 28.46 -10.93 21.14
N GLN A 112 28.73 -9.65 21.06
CA GLN A 112 29.58 -8.96 22.05
C GLN A 112 28.95 -8.99 23.44
N GLN A 113 27.63 -8.70 23.54
CA GLN A 113 26.92 -8.77 24.81
C GLN A 113 26.86 -10.22 25.37
N ARG A 114 26.73 -11.21 24.50
CA ARG A 114 26.79 -12.62 24.90
C ARG A 114 28.13 -12.99 25.49
N TYR A 115 29.22 -12.51 24.88
CA TYR A 115 30.55 -12.72 25.41
C TYR A 115 30.68 -12.13 26.83
N GLU A 116 30.17 -10.92 27.03
CA GLU A 116 30.15 -10.25 28.34
C GLU A 116 29.31 -11.01 29.37
N ASN A 117 28.26 -11.73 28.90
CA ASN A 117 27.40 -12.56 29.73
C ASN A 117 27.92 -14.00 29.88
N GLY A 118 29.11 -14.32 29.38
CA GLY A 118 29.73 -15.65 29.49
C GLY A 118 29.03 -16.69 28.62
N LEU A 119 28.36 -16.30 27.52
CA LEU A 119 27.67 -17.20 26.62
C LEU A 119 28.41 -17.34 25.29
N PRO A 120 28.32 -18.50 24.63
CA PRO A 120 28.91 -18.64 23.30
C PRO A 120 28.19 -17.75 22.27
N PRO A 121 28.93 -17.28 21.24
CA PRO A 121 28.29 -16.49 20.20
C PRO A 121 27.25 -17.30 19.42
N LEU A 122 26.23 -16.61 18.90
CA LEU A 122 25.27 -17.18 17.95
C LEU A 122 25.89 -17.21 16.55
N ALA A 123 25.75 -18.33 15.84
CA ALA A 123 26.08 -18.37 14.42
C ALA A 123 25.13 -17.44 13.66
N ILE A 124 25.66 -16.58 12.83
CA ILE A 124 24.86 -15.63 12.05
C ILE A 124 24.53 -16.29 10.70
N LEU A 125 23.24 -16.54 10.47
CA LEU A 125 22.73 -17.12 9.21
C LEU A 125 22.28 -15.96 8.32
N GLU A 126 23.03 -15.66 7.29
CA GLU A 126 22.69 -14.55 6.41
C GLU A 126 21.66 -14.97 5.37
N ALA A 127 20.48 -14.35 5.39
CA ALA A 127 19.43 -14.57 4.40
C ALA A 127 19.66 -13.69 3.18
N PRO A 128 19.46 -14.20 1.97
CA PRO A 128 19.58 -13.37 0.78
C PRO A 128 18.45 -12.36 0.72
N ARG A 129 18.69 -11.26 0.02
CA ARG A 129 17.65 -10.26 -0.27
C ARG A 129 16.81 -10.75 -1.45
N LEU A 130 15.54 -10.40 -1.43
CA LEU A 130 14.63 -10.63 -2.55
C LEU A 130 14.39 -9.31 -3.26
N GLU A 131 14.64 -9.26 -4.56
CA GLU A 131 14.33 -8.10 -5.39
C GLU A 131 12.90 -8.22 -5.92
N ASP A 132 12.21 -7.09 -6.04
CA ASP A 132 10.91 -7.02 -6.69
C ASP A 132 11.06 -6.81 -8.20
N GLU A 133 9.96 -6.94 -8.94
CA GLU A 133 10.00 -6.82 -10.41
C GLU A 133 10.31 -5.41 -10.93
N LEU A 134 10.31 -4.40 -10.04
CA LEU A 134 10.73 -3.04 -10.39
C LEU A 134 12.22 -2.80 -10.09
N GLY A 135 12.96 -3.85 -9.68
CA GLY A 135 14.41 -3.77 -9.43
C GLY A 135 14.79 -3.19 -8.07
N GLY A 136 13.83 -3.06 -7.16
CA GLY A 136 14.10 -2.64 -5.79
C GLY A 136 14.10 -3.82 -4.82
N ILE A 137 14.68 -3.64 -3.63
CA ILE A 137 14.62 -4.68 -2.60
C ILE A 137 13.18 -4.73 -2.04
N LEU A 138 12.54 -5.89 -2.13
CA LEU A 138 11.17 -6.09 -1.62
C LEU A 138 11.13 -5.78 -0.11
N SER A 139 10.27 -4.86 0.27
CA SER A 139 10.17 -4.41 1.66
C SER A 139 8.76 -3.91 1.98
N SER A 140 8.41 -3.92 3.26
CA SER A 140 7.13 -3.40 3.75
C SER A 140 6.93 -1.92 3.33
N SER A 141 8.00 -1.13 3.29
CA SER A 141 7.92 0.27 2.87
C SER A 141 7.50 0.39 1.40
N ARG A 142 8.05 -0.43 0.51
CA ARG A 142 7.68 -0.39 -0.92
C ARG A 142 6.22 -0.83 -1.12
N ILE A 143 5.76 -1.78 -0.29
CA ILE A 143 4.35 -2.22 -0.31
C ILE A 143 3.44 -1.08 0.17
N ARG A 144 3.80 -0.41 1.30
CA ARG A 144 3.03 0.74 1.80
C ARG A 144 3.00 1.92 0.83
N LEU A 145 4.10 2.15 0.11
CA LEU A 145 4.16 3.18 -0.94
C LEU A 145 3.33 2.82 -2.19
N GLY A 146 2.74 1.64 -2.22
CA GLY A 146 1.88 1.24 -3.34
C GLY A 146 2.64 0.86 -4.60
N LEU A 147 3.94 0.54 -4.50
CA LEU A 147 4.78 0.21 -5.65
C LEU A 147 4.60 -1.23 -6.11
N VAL A 148 4.60 -2.16 -5.15
CA VAL A 148 4.52 -3.60 -5.41
C VAL A 148 3.61 -4.29 -4.38
N ASP A 149 3.19 -5.51 -4.68
CA ASP A 149 2.45 -6.36 -3.76
C ASP A 149 3.40 -7.15 -2.83
N ARG A 150 2.85 -8.07 -2.04
CA ARG A 150 3.61 -8.88 -1.07
C ARG A 150 4.56 -9.86 -1.73
N GLU A 151 4.34 -10.20 -2.99
CA GLU A 151 5.17 -11.09 -3.80
C GLU A 151 6.24 -10.34 -4.59
N GLY A 152 6.12 -9.00 -4.70
CA GLY A 152 7.05 -8.14 -5.42
C GLY A 152 6.59 -7.79 -6.83
N HIS A 153 5.34 -8.09 -7.18
CA HIS A 153 4.80 -7.75 -8.51
C HIS A 153 4.26 -6.31 -8.53
N PRO A 154 4.46 -5.56 -9.61
CA PRO A 154 3.90 -4.20 -9.72
C PRO A 154 2.37 -4.23 -9.81
N TRP A 155 1.74 -3.13 -9.37
CA TRP A 155 0.28 -3.03 -9.39
C TRP A 155 -0.28 -2.74 -10.78
N ILE A 156 0.48 -2.05 -11.63
CA ILE A 156 0.11 -1.92 -13.05
C ILE A 156 0.68 -3.16 -13.76
N PRO A 157 -0.17 -4.02 -14.34
CA PRO A 157 0.34 -5.19 -15.04
C PRO A 157 1.31 -4.79 -16.17
N PRO A 158 2.40 -5.54 -16.39
CA PRO A 158 3.31 -5.23 -17.51
C PRO A 158 2.61 -5.18 -18.88
N SER A 159 1.53 -5.94 -19.05
CA SER A 159 0.71 -5.91 -20.27
C SER A 159 -0.06 -4.60 -20.47
N CYS A 160 -0.13 -3.75 -19.42
CA CYS A 160 -0.84 -2.46 -19.46
C CYS A 160 0.11 -1.27 -19.45
N GLU A 161 1.38 -1.48 -19.07
CA GLU A 161 2.34 -0.40 -18.88
C GLU A 161 2.70 0.27 -20.21
N GLY A 162 2.52 1.59 -20.28
CA GLY A 162 2.89 2.38 -21.45
C GLY A 162 1.90 2.32 -22.63
N LEU A 163 0.77 1.64 -22.45
CA LEU A 163 -0.24 1.50 -23.51
C LEU A 163 -1.46 2.40 -23.23
N VAL A 164 -2.13 2.81 -24.28
CA VAL A 164 -3.48 3.38 -24.17
C VAL A 164 -4.43 2.20 -24.01
N LEU A 165 -5.22 2.23 -22.96
CA LEU A 165 -6.12 1.14 -22.61
C LEU A 165 -7.57 1.61 -22.78
N GLN A 166 -8.39 0.82 -23.44
CA GLN A 166 -9.82 1.07 -23.63
C GLN A 166 -10.63 0.16 -22.71
N MET A 167 -11.55 0.74 -21.97
CA MET A 167 -12.47 -0.03 -21.13
C MET A 167 -13.45 -0.81 -22.04
N PRO A 168 -13.51 -2.13 -21.93
CA PRO A 168 -14.46 -2.89 -22.71
C PRO A 168 -15.88 -2.79 -22.11
N ALA A 169 -16.91 -2.79 -22.95
CA ALA A 169 -18.30 -2.63 -22.51
C ALA A 169 -18.74 -3.68 -21.48
N VAL A 170 -18.09 -4.85 -21.46
CA VAL A 170 -18.41 -5.89 -20.47
C VAL A 170 -18.17 -5.45 -19.03
N LEU A 171 -17.34 -4.44 -18.81
CA LEU A 171 -17.06 -3.89 -17.48
C LEU A 171 -18.00 -2.76 -17.07
N ASP A 172 -18.89 -2.29 -17.93
CA ASP A 172 -19.80 -1.15 -17.62
C ASP A 172 -20.57 -1.34 -16.31
N ASP A 173 -21.11 -2.52 -16.07
CA ASP A 173 -21.89 -2.79 -14.85
C ASP A 173 -21.00 -2.87 -13.60
N GLU A 174 -19.77 -3.35 -13.75
CA GLU A 174 -18.81 -3.38 -12.65
C GLU A 174 -18.45 -1.95 -12.21
N PHE A 175 -18.24 -1.04 -13.18
CA PHE A 175 -17.87 0.36 -12.88
C PHE A 175 -19.06 1.19 -12.37
N LYS A 176 -20.31 0.77 -12.62
CA LYS A 176 -21.50 1.39 -12.02
C LYS A 176 -21.67 1.02 -10.54
N THR A 177 -21.02 -0.07 -10.10
CA THR A 177 -21.06 -0.51 -8.70
C THR A 177 -20.01 0.27 -7.89
N PRO A 178 -20.41 0.92 -6.79
CA PRO A 178 -19.44 1.67 -5.98
C PRO A 178 -18.26 0.78 -5.55
N MET A 179 -17.04 1.29 -5.72
CA MET A 179 -15.82 0.58 -5.32
C MET A 179 -15.43 0.86 -3.85
N GLY A 180 -16.31 1.52 -3.10
CA GLY A 180 -16.11 1.90 -1.72
C GLY A 180 -17.43 2.16 -1.00
N ASP A 181 -17.37 2.86 0.11
CA ASP A 181 -18.54 3.23 0.90
C ASP A 181 -19.31 4.35 0.19
N LEU A 182 -20.60 4.12 -0.04
CA LEU A 182 -21.48 5.11 -0.66
C LEU A 182 -22.12 5.99 0.42
N PHE A 183 -21.97 7.31 0.27
CA PHE A 183 -22.61 8.33 1.08
C PHE A 183 -23.71 8.95 0.23
N GLU A 184 -24.95 8.67 0.61
CA GLU A 184 -26.12 9.09 -0.17
C GLU A 184 -26.40 10.59 -0.01
N GLY A 185 -26.79 11.21 -1.10
CA GLY A 185 -27.20 12.62 -1.10
C GLY A 185 -27.81 13.02 -2.44
N PRO A 186 -28.72 13.99 -2.45
CA PRO A 186 -29.36 14.39 -3.69
C PRO A 186 -28.38 15.09 -4.63
N GLU A 187 -28.53 14.84 -5.92
CA GLU A 187 -27.63 15.38 -6.95
C GLU A 187 -27.54 16.92 -6.94
N HIS A 188 -28.65 17.58 -6.59
CA HIS A 188 -28.70 19.06 -6.54
C HIS A 188 -28.13 19.65 -5.25
N ALA A 189 -27.73 18.81 -4.28
CA ALA A 189 -27.17 19.23 -2.99
C ALA A 189 -26.04 18.26 -2.61
N PRO A 190 -24.93 18.23 -3.38
CA PRO A 190 -23.81 17.30 -3.12
C PRO A 190 -23.16 17.48 -1.74
N GLU A 191 -23.31 18.67 -1.14
CA GLU A 191 -22.78 18.93 0.21
C GLU A 191 -23.37 18.01 1.28
N VAL A 192 -24.56 17.43 1.06
CA VAL A 192 -25.17 16.49 2.00
C VAL A 192 -24.32 15.20 2.08
N ALA A 193 -24.03 14.60 0.92
CA ALA A 193 -23.20 13.38 0.85
C ALA A 193 -21.76 13.67 1.28
N LEU A 194 -21.20 14.81 0.83
CA LEU A 194 -19.83 15.22 1.18
C LEU A 194 -19.66 15.45 2.69
N SER A 195 -20.67 16.07 3.35
CA SER A 195 -20.62 16.29 4.79
C SER A 195 -20.55 14.96 5.55
N ALA A 196 -21.43 14.03 5.20
CA ALA A 196 -21.44 12.68 5.82
C ALA A 196 -20.12 11.94 5.57
N MET A 197 -19.58 12.06 4.36
CA MET A 197 -18.30 11.45 3.99
C MET A 197 -17.15 12.09 4.81
N LEU A 198 -17.12 13.42 4.95
CA LEU A 198 -16.08 14.11 5.72
C LEU A 198 -16.10 13.71 7.20
N GLU A 199 -17.30 13.48 7.77
CA GLU A 199 -17.42 13.00 9.15
C GLU A 199 -16.88 11.57 9.32
N ALA A 200 -16.93 10.78 8.26
CA ALA A 200 -16.44 9.39 8.24
C ALA A 200 -14.96 9.27 7.89
N LEU A 201 -14.29 10.36 7.49
CA LEU A 201 -12.88 10.31 7.11
C LEU A 201 -12.01 9.80 8.26
N PRO A 202 -11.15 8.80 8.02
CA PRO A 202 -10.21 8.36 9.06
C PRO A 202 -9.28 9.51 9.49
N PRO A 203 -9.09 9.71 10.80
CA PRO A 203 -8.25 10.83 11.28
C PRO A 203 -6.78 10.71 10.85
N ASN A 204 -6.30 9.50 10.65
CA ASN A 204 -4.92 9.23 10.24
C ASN A 204 -4.86 8.77 8.78
N ARG A 205 -5.64 9.40 7.91
CA ARG A 205 -5.61 9.07 6.48
C ARG A 205 -4.32 9.54 5.80
N GLY A 206 -4.00 8.93 4.67
CA GLY A 206 -3.02 9.45 3.72
C GLY A 206 -3.62 10.59 2.88
N ALA A 207 -3.16 10.74 1.66
CA ALA A 207 -3.65 11.78 0.75
C ALA A 207 -5.16 11.64 0.51
N LEU A 208 -5.86 12.77 0.40
CA LEU A 208 -7.26 12.86 -0.04
C LEU A 208 -7.26 13.17 -1.54
N VAL A 209 -7.76 12.23 -2.32
CA VAL A 209 -7.88 12.37 -3.78
C VAL A 209 -9.35 12.56 -4.13
N ALA A 210 -9.68 13.63 -4.83
CA ALA A 210 -11.04 13.93 -5.27
C ALA A 210 -11.13 13.84 -6.80
N VAL A 211 -12.11 13.13 -7.33
CA VAL A 211 -12.30 12.98 -8.78
C VAL A 211 -13.68 13.50 -9.18
N GLY A 212 -13.69 14.35 -10.19
CA GLY A 212 -14.90 14.99 -10.74
C GLY A 212 -15.08 16.42 -10.25
N ASP A 213 -15.49 17.31 -11.17
CA ASP A 213 -15.68 18.75 -10.91
C ASP A 213 -16.57 19.00 -9.69
N VAL A 214 -17.71 18.29 -9.61
CA VAL A 214 -18.69 18.44 -8.52
C VAL A 214 -18.06 18.05 -7.18
N THR A 215 -17.29 16.96 -7.15
CA THR A 215 -16.66 16.47 -5.93
C THR A 215 -15.57 17.43 -5.46
N VAL A 216 -14.67 17.82 -6.36
CA VAL A 216 -13.55 18.72 -6.04
C VAL A 216 -14.11 20.07 -5.56
N LYS A 217 -15.04 20.65 -6.34
CA LYS A 217 -15.64 21.94 -5.97
C LYS A 217 -16.41 21.87 -4.65
N GLY A 218 -17.21 20.82 -4.48
CA GLY A 218 -18.00 20.63 -3.24
C GLY A 218 -17.10 20.60 -1.99
N LEU A 219 -15.99 19.87 -2.06
CA LEU A 219 -15.01 19.85 -0.96
C LEU A 219 -14.43 21.24 -0.71
N MET A 220 -14.04 21.94 -1.77
CA MET A 220 -13.47 23.31 -1.65
C MET A 220 -14.47 24.28 -1.07
N ASP A 221 -15.74 24.24 -1.45
CA ASP A 221 -16.80 25.07 -0.92
C ASP A 221 -17.02 24.83 0.58
N MET A 222 -16.71 23.61 1.05
CA MET A 222 -16.75 23.23 2.47
C MET A 222 -15.45 23.54 3.21
N GLY A 223 -14.48 24.20 2.54
CA GLY A 223 -13.19 24.58 3.12
C GLY A 223 -12.15 23.47 3.16
N VAL A 224 -12.36 22.38 2.40
CA VAL A 224 -11.42 21.24 2.33
C VAL A 224 -10.78 21.24 0.95
N LEU A 225 -9.49 21.57 0.87
CA LEU A 225 -8.73 21.44 -0.37
C LEU A 225 -8.19 20.01 -0.44
N PRO A 226 -8.58 19.20 -1.44
CA PRO A 226 -8.01 17.86 -1.57
C PRO A 226 -6.51 17.92 -1.90
N ASP A 227 -5.77 16.90 -1.50
CA ASP A 227 -4.34 16.80 -1.83
C ASP A 227 -4.14 16.65 -3.33
N ILE A 228 -5.06 15.90 -4.00
CA ILE A 228 -5.05 15.76 -5.46
C ILE A 228 -6.49 15.86 -5.96
N GLY A 229 -6.73 16.79 -6.89
CA GLY A 229 -8.01 16.93 -7.58
C GLY A 229 -7.90 16.53 -9.04
N PHE A 230 -8.91 15.86 -9.58
CA PHE A 230 -9.05 15.56 -11.02
C PHE A 230 -10.32 16.23 -11.51
N VAL A 231 -10.20 17.02 -12.59
CA VAL A 231 -11.34 17.72 -13.20
C VAL A 231 -11.22 17.66 -14.73
N ASP A 232 -12.36 17.58 -15.43
CA ASP A 232 -12.38 17.65 -16.89
C ASP A 232 -12.91 18.99 -17.43
N GLY A 233 -13.44 19.83 -16.55
CA GLY A 233 -14.01 21.12 -16.94
C GLY A 233 -15.30 21.00 -17.75
N GLN A 234 -15.92 19.82 -17.80
CA GLN A 234 -17.09 19.52 -18.66
C GLN A 234 -18.24 18.92 -17.87
N THR A 235 -18.64 19.52 -16.77
CA THR A 235 -19.81 19.00 -16.06
C THR A 235 -21.05 19.07 -16.98
N LYS A 236 -21.42 17.89 -17.52
CA LYS A 236 -22.65 17.63 -18.34
C LYS A 236 -22.77 18.43 -19.64
N ARG A 237 -21.73 18.47 -20.50
CA ARG A 237 -21.78 18.86 -21.94
C ARG A 237 -22.66 20.08 -22.32
N GLU A 238 -23.08 20.89 -21.38
CA GLU A 238 -23.75 22.18 -21.58
C GLU A 238 -22.88 23.26 -20.98
N MET A 239 -22.92 24.44 -21.56
CA MET A 239 -22.12 25.60 -21.06
C MET A 239 -22.35 25.76 -19.55
N LEU A 240 -21.30 25.41 -18.78
CA LEU A 240 -21.32 25.50 -17.33
C LEU A 240 -21.64 26.89 -16.85
N ASP A 241 -22.55 27.00 -15.92
CA ASP A 241 -22.63 28.18 -15.05
C ASP A 241 -21.23 28.37 -14.42
N ALA A 242 -20.66 29.54 -14.58
CA ALA A 242 -19.33 29.87 -14.04
C ALA A 242 -19.20 29.56 -12.53
N SER A 243 -20.34 29.50 -11.83
CA SER A 243 -20.37 29.14 -10.41
C SER A 243 -20.00 27.68 -10.12
N LEU A 244 -20.02 26.81 -11.14
CA LEU A 244 -19.69 25.37 -10.98
C LEU A 244 -18.23 25.04 -11.31
N LEU A 245 -17.48 26.01 -11.83
CA LEU A 245 -16.08 25.79 -12.17
C LEU A 245 -15.21 25.73 -10.91
N VAL A 246 -14.31 24.73 -10.90
CA VAL A 246 -13.28 24.63 -9.85
C VAL A 246 -12.33 25.82 -9.98
N ASN A 247 -12.10 26.55 -8.87
CA ASN A 247 -11.11 27.62 -8.90
C ASN A 247 -9.69 27.04 -8.79
N ALA A 248 -9.09 26.81 -9.94
CA ALA A 248 -7.77 26.22 -10.07
C ALA A 248 -6.64 27.02 -9.36
N GLU A 249 -6.87 28.29 -9.07
CA GLU A 249 -5.88 29.14 -8.38
C GLU A 249 -5.60 28.71 -6.94
N HIS A 250 -6.51 27.93 -6.34
CA HIS A 250 -6.30 27.38 -4.99
C HIS A 250 -5.28 26.24 -4.97
N PHE A 251 -5.00 25.62 -6.13
CA PHE A 251 -4.01 24.55 -6.21
C PHE A 251 -2.64 25.11 -6.58
N PRO A 252 -1.62 24.96 -5.70
CA PRO A 252 -0.27 25.45 -6.02
C PRO A 252 0.34 24.80 -7.26
N LEU A 253 -0.02 23.54 -7.50
CA LEU A 253 0.52 22.76 -8.63
C LEU A 253 -0.60 22.31 -9.55
N ARG A 254 -0.35 22.40 -10.86
CA ARG A 254 -1.33 21.98 -11.87
C ARG A 254 -0.65 21.22 -13.00
N ARG A 255 -1.39 20.26 -13.58
CA ARG A 255 -0.90 19.53 -14.73
C ARG A 255 -2.06 19.14 -15.64
N ALA A 256 -1.95 19.52 -16.92
CA ALA A 256 -2.94 19.15 -17.93
C ALA A 256 -2.54 17.84 -18.62
N VAL A 257 -3.53 16.97 -18.87
CA VAL A 257 -3.33 15.69 -19.58
C VAL A 257 -4.50 15.42 -20.51
N VAL A 258 -4.23 14.68 -21.57
CA VAL A 258 -5.29 14.22 -22.50
C VAL A 258 -5.64 12.76 -22.14
N ASN A 259 -6.94 12.54 -21.89
CA ASN A 259 -7.47 11.20 -21.60
C ASN A 259 -8.86 11.05 -22.24
N PRO A 260 -8.93 10.49 -23.46
CA PRO A 260 -10.22 10.35 -24.16
C PRO A 260 -11.24 9.52 -23.38
N PRO A 261 -12.56 9.73 -23.63
CA PRO A 261 -13.61 9.00 -22.92
C PRO A 261 -13.47 7.48 -22.97
N GLY A 262 -13.63 6.86 -21.80
CA GLY A 262 -13.54 5.40 -21.67
C GLY A 262 -12.12 4.85 -21.75
N GLN A 263 -11.09 5.71 -21.76
CA GLN A 263 -9.70 5.29 -21.88
C GLN A 263 -8.91 5.53 -20.58
N LEU A 264 -7.77 4.87 -20.49
CA LEU A 264 -6.72 5.09 -19.51
C LEU A 264 -5.41 5.27 -20.29
N THR A 265 -4.87 6.49 -20.31
CA THR A 265 -3.68 6.80 -21.09
C THR A 265 -2.40 6.78 -20.24
N PRO A 266 -1.23 6.54 -20.87
CA PRO A 266 0.05 6.69 -20.17
C PRO A 266 0.25 8.10 -19.59
N ALA A 267 -0.26 9.13 -20.26
CA ALA A 267 -0.17 10.52 -19.77
C ALA A 267 -0.91 10.69 -18.45
N LEU A 268 -2.11 10.10 -18.33
CA LEU A 268 -2.88 10.11 -17.07
C LEU A 268 -2.11 9.34 -15.98
N LEU A 269 -1.57 8.15 -16.29
CA LEU A 269 -0.79 7.36 -15.33
C LEU A 269 0.43 8.15 -14.82
N ASP A 270 1.14 8.80 -15.73
CA ASP A 270 2.31 9.63 -15.38
C ASP A 270 1.91 10.83 -14.52
N ALA A 271 0.74 11.43 -14.78
CA ALA A 271 0.23 12.54 -13.97
C ALA A 271 -0.12 12.06 -12.55
N VAL A 272 -0.76 10.89 -12.41
CA VAL A 272 -1.07 10.28 -11.11
C VAL A 272 0.24 10.04 -10.33
N ARG A 273 1.21 9.36 -10.96
CA ARG A 273 2.51 9.07 -10.33
C ARG A 273 3.27 10.33 -9.94
N TRP A 274 3.18 11.37 -10.75
CA TRP A 274 3.81 12.67 -10.48
C TRP A 274 3.14 13.35 -9.29
N ALA A 275 1.79 13.35 -9.24
CA ALA A 275 1.04 14.01 -8.17
C ALA A 275 1.39 13.44 -6.79
N PHE A 276 1.54 12.12 -6.67
CA PHE A 276 1.92 11.48 -5.40
C PHE A 276 3.37 11.74 -4.96
N LYS A 277 4.15 12.46 -5.75
CA LYS A 277 5.53 12.87 -5.39
C LYS A 277 5.59 14.33 -4.95
N GLN A 278 4.45 15.02 -4.94
CA GLN A 278 4.43 16.44 -4.57
C GLN A 278 4.06 16.59 -3.10
N ASP A 279 4.60 17.61 -2.47
CA ASP A 279 4.29 17.97 -1.08
C ASP A 279 3.16 18.99 -0.97
N GLU A 280 2.70 19.50 -2.10
CA GLU A 280 1.64 20.52 -2.19
C GLU A 280 0.44 19.96 -2.96
N SER A 281 -0.74 20.56 -2.74
CA SER A 281 -1.97 20.15 -3.44
C SER A 281 -1.84 20.33 -4.96
N VAL A 282 -2.33 19.31 -5.69
CA VAL A 282 -2.21 19.21 -7.15
C VAL A 282 -3.60 19.18 -7.79
N LEU A 283 -3.79 19.94 -8.87
CA LEU A 283 -4.96 19.79 -9.75
C LEU A 283 -4.50 19.15 -11.07
N ILE A 284 -5.13 18.03 -11.42
CA ILE A 284 -4.93 17.40 -12.74
C ILE A 284 -6.14 17.77 -13.60
N GLU A 285 -5.87 18.55 -14.65
CA GLU A 285 -6.87 19.03 -15.60
C GLU A 285 -6.88 18.07 -16.79
N VAL A 286 -7.97 17.31 -16.92
CA VAL A 286 -8.08 16.22 -17.93
C VAL A 286 -8.82 16.76 -19.16
N GLU A 287 -8.15 16.80 -20.29
CA GLU A 287 -8.81 17.02 -21.57
C GLU A 287 -9.42 15.71 -22.04
N GLY A 288 -10.73 15.56 -21.83
CA GLY A 288 -11.47 14.33 -22.15
C GLY A 288 -12.37 13.86 -21.02
N GLU A 289 -11.97 12.81 -20.29
CA GLU A 289 -12.80 12.23 -19.23
C GLU A 289 -11.93 11.71 -18.09
N GLU A 290 -12.28 12.12 -16.85
CA GLU A 290 -11.53 11.74 -15.65
C GLU A 290 -12.16 10.57 -14.88
N ASP A 291 -13.33 10.09 -15.27
CA ASP A 291 -14.13 9.08 -14.55
C ASP A 291 -13.35 7.80 -14.25
N LEU A 292 -12.40 7.42 -15.11
CA LEU A 292 -11.57 6.24 -14.91
C LEU A 292 -10.27 6.53 -14.13
N ALA A 293 -9.97 7.80 -13.80
CA ALA A 293 -8.76 8.14 -13.02
C ALA A 293 -8.67 7.37 -11.70
N PRO A 294 -9.78 7.07 -10.97
CA PRO A 294 -9.69 6.25 -9.77
C PRO A 294 -8.95 4.92 -9.98
N MET A 295 -9.04 4.30 -11.16
CA MET A 295 -8.36 3.04 -11.46
C MET A 295 -6.84 3.17 -11.30
N TYR A 296 -6.25 4.22 -11.87
CA TYR A 296 -4.81 4.45 -11.75
C TYR A 296 -4.43 4.90 -10.33
N VAL A 297 -5.30 5.67 -9.67
CA VAL A 297 -5.08 6.06 -8.26
C VAL A 297 -5.07 4.79 -7.39
N LEU A 298 -6.10 3.95 -7.49
CA LEU A 298 -6.17 2.70 -6.70
C LEU A 298 -4.97 1.79 -6.95
N ALA A 299 -4.50 1.72 -8.20
CA ALA A 299 -3.35 0.87 -8.54
C ALA A 299 -2.03 1.43 -8.02
N THR A 300 -1.80 2.77 -8.04
CA THR A 300 -0.46 3.32 -7.82
C THR A 300 -0.26 4.10 -6.53
N ALA A 301 -1.34 4.58 -5.90
CA ALA A 301 -1.22 5.41 -4.70
C ALA A 301 -0.70 4.62 -3.49
N PRO A 302 -0.07 5.30 -2.52
CA PRO A 302 0.29 4.68 -1.24
C PRO A 302 -0.93 4.17 -0.47
N LEU A 303 -0.73 3.15 0.35
CA LEU A 303 -1.78 2.65 1.24
C LEU A 303 -2.22 3.76 2.20
N GLY A 304 -3.50 3.78 2.54
CA GLY A 304 -4.09 4.81 3.39
C GLY A 304 -4.60 6.03 2.63
N THR A 305 -4.29 6.16 1.33
CA THR A 305 -4.90 7.18 0.47
C THR A 305 -6.41 7.01 0.49
N VAL A 306 -7.15 8.12 0.53
CA VAL A 306 -8.61 8.12 0.42
C VAL A 306 -8.99 8.70 -0.94
N VAL A 307 -9.74 7.94 -1.72
CA VAL A 307 -10.25 8.37 -3.03
C VAL A 307 -11.74 8.65 -2.88
N VAL A 308 -12.16 9.84 -3.34
CA VAL A 308 -13.56 10.27 -3.31
C VAL A 308 -13.98 10.66 -4.72
N TYR A 309 -15.12 10.13 -5.17
CA TYR A 309 -15.65 10.45 -6.50
C TYR A 309 -17.18 10.45 -6.49
N GLY A 310 -17.77 11.18 -7.41
CA GLY A 310 -19.23 11.25 -7.55
C GLY A 310 -19.81 9.95 -8.06
N GLN A 311 -20.93 9.51 -7.47
CA GLN A 311 -21.73 8.40 -7.97
C GLN A 311 -23.04 8.99 -8.50
N PRO A 312 -23.24 9.03 -9.81
CA PRO A 312 -24.44 9.66 -10.39
C PRO A 312 -25.74 9.20 -9.73
N GLN A 313 -26.56 10.17 -9.35
CA GLN A 313 -27.83 9.98 -8.64
C GLN A 313 -27.73 9.31 -7.26
N UNK A 314 -26.43 8.99 -6.71
CA UNK A 314 -26.23 8.36 -5.61
C UNK A 314 -25.64 9.13 -4.58
N GLY A 315 -24.83 9.85 -4.91
CA GLY A 315 -24.10 10.66 -3.96
C GLY A 315 -22.59 10.64 -4.20
N VAL A 316 -21.78 10.37 -3.17
CA VAL A 316 -20.32 10.23 -3.32
C VAL A 316 -19.84 8.90 -2.76
N VAL A 317 -18.82 8.35 -3.40
CA VAL A 317 -18.15 7.12 -2.93
C VAL A 317 -16.82 7.49 -2.32
N MET A 318 -16.50 6.90 -1.16
CA MET A 318 -15.20 7.00 -0.50
C MET A 318 -14.54 5.63 -0.42
N ARG A 319 -13.29 5.52 -0.80
CA ARG A 319 -12.55 4.25 -0.70
C ARG A 319 -11.17 4.44 -0.04
N UNK A 320 -10.77 3.94 1.03
CA UNK A 320 -9.63 3.87 1.58
C UNK A 320 -8.93 2.99 0.90
N LEU A 321 -7.76 3.18 0.62
CA LEU A 321 -6.89 2.35 -0.21
C LEU A 321 -6.13 1.35 0.66
N ASP A 322 -6.48 0.11 0.48
CA ASP A 322 -5.83 -1.05 1.10
C ASP A 322 -5.32 -2.00 -0.01
N LEU A 323 -4.74 -3.15 0.39
CA LEU A 323 -4.25 -4.13 -0.58
C LEU A 323 -5.40 -4.79 -1.37
N GLU A 324 -6.58 -4.92 -0.76
CA GLU A 324 -7.76 -5.46 -1.45
C GLU A 324 -8.18 -4.56 -2.62
N ALA A 325 -8.27 -3.24 -2.35
CA ALA A 325 -8.62 -2.27 -3.40
C ALA A 325 -7.60 -2.30 -4.55
N LYS A 326 -6.30 -2.42 -4.21
CA LYS A 326 -5.24 -2.54 -5.22
C LYS A 326 -5.37 -3.83 -6.06
N HIS A 327 -5.63 -4.95 -5.40
CA HIS A 327 -5.87 -6.22 -6.10
C HIS A 327 -7.08 -6.11 -7.04
N ARG A 328 -8.17 -5.50 -6.57
CA ARG A 328 -9.37 -5.30 -7.41
C ARG A 328 -9.02 -4.43 -8.64
N ALA A 329 -8.32 -3.31 -8.43
CA ALA A 329 -7.91 -2.45 -9.54
C ALA A 329 -7.02 -3.21 -10.55
N ARG A 330 -6.01 -3.94 -10.06
CA ARG A 330 -5.14 -4.75 -10.95
C ARG A 330 -5.95 -5.79 -11.73
N ASN A 331 -6.88 -6.47 -11.05
CA ASN A 331 -7.71 -7.50 -11.69
C ASN A 331 -8.62 -6.90 -12.76
N LEU A 332 -9.13 -5.68 -12.58
CA LEU A 332 -9.92 -5.00 -13.59
C LEU A 332 -9.04 -4.54 -14.77
N LEU A 333 -7.86 -4.00 -14.47
CA LEU A 333 -6.96 -3.49 -15.51
C LEU A 333 -6.55 -4.57 -16.54
N VAL A 334 -6.39 -5.83 -16.12
CA VAL A 334 -6.02 -6.90 -17.07
C VAL A 334 -7.09 -7.19 -18.13
N HIS A 335 -8.31 -6.70 -17.91
CA HIS A 335 -9.39 -6.86 -18.89
C HIS A 335 -9.53 -5.69 -19.87
N PHE A 336 -8.80 -4.58 -19.62
CA PHE A 336 -8.77 -3.45 -20.55
C PHE A 336 -8.05 -3.85 -21.84
N GLU A 337 -8.48 -3.29 -22.94
CA GLU A 337 -7.97 -3.63 -24.27
C GLU A 337 -6.96 -2.56 -24.74
N ALA A 338 -5.78 -2.99 -25.14
CA ALA A 338 -4.80 -2.05 -25.70
C ALA A 338 -5.30 -1.49 -27.03
N VAL A 339 -5.21 -0.18 -27.17
CA VAL A 339 -5.57 0.52 -28.41
C VAL A 339 -4.30 0.81 -29.20
N GLU A 340 -4.32 0.48 -30.51
CA GLU A 340 -3.17 0.73 -31.41
C GLU A 340 -3.02 2.22 -31.79
#